data_ab3b7f3a2a1685dfe197f22e45fc4838
#
_entry.id   ab3b7f3a2a1685dfe197f22e45fc4838
#
_cell.length_a   1.000
_cell.length_b   1.000
_cell.length_c   1.000
_cell.angle_alpha   90.00
_cell.angle_beta   90.00
_cell.angle_gamma   90.00
#
_symmetry.space_group_name_H-M   'P 1'
#
loop_
_entity.id
_entity.type
_entity.pdbx_description
1 polymer ?
#
loop_
_entity_poly.entity_id
_entity_poly.type
_entity_poly.pdbx_seq_one_letter_code
_entity_poly.pdbx_strand_id
1 'polypeptide(L)'
;MKKLGFLITMLVFTSLPTWSQGAKSIRITEVMTNNRTNLVDEYGLHKSWVELSNSSFTTYNVRGMFLTTDRRVLDKKMSPELRRQLMCPLPNNEPRTTLGGKKSIIIFDSSSWYKDGRNGHQWKAKDSAKTGPFHLNLILQEKKTNWIALYDGNAVDLIDSVSVPILAADESYKLS
;
A
#
# COMPACT_ATOMS: atom_id res chain seq x y z
N MET A 1 52.86 39.57 -23.28
CA MET A 1 52.40 38.19 -22.91
C MET A 1 51.11 38.28 -22.15
N LYS A 2 49.96 37.95 -22.78
CA LYS A 2 48.64 37.98 -22.14
C LYS A 2 48.37 36.58 -21.53
N LYS A 3 48.18 36.51 -20.22
CA LYS A 3 47.79 35.28 -19.52
C LYS A 3 46.27 35.10 -19.68
N LEU A 4 45.89 34.06 -20.41
CA LEU A 4 44.49 33.63 -20.57
C LEU A 4 44.10 32.80 -19.35
N GLY A 5 43.27 33.39 -18.45
CA GLY A 5 42.73 32.66 -17.31
C GLY A 5 41.56 31.74 -17.77
N PHE A 6 41.73 30.44 -17.60
CA PHE A 6 40.71 29.45 -17.88
C PHE A 6 39.79 29.32 -16.66
N LEU A 7 38.57 29.83 -16.78
CA LEU A 7 37.54 29.72 -15.73
C LEU A 7 36.82 28.36 -15.88
N ILE A 8 37.17 27.38 -15.05
CA ILE A 8 36.47 26.10 -15.01
C ILE A 8 35.20 26.27 -14.17
N THR A 9 34.04 26.38 -14.84
CA THR A 9 32.75 26.37 -14.17
C THR A 9 32.40 24.93 -13.82
N MET A 10 32.53 24.57 -12.55
CA MET A 10 32.16 23.26 -12.02
C MET A 10 30.65 23.18 -11.90
N LEU A 11 29.99 22.52 -12.86
CA LEU A 11 28.55 22.21 -12.78
C LEU A 11 28.34 21.13 -11.71
N VAL A 12 27.88 21.54 -10.55
CA VAL A 12 27.44 20.61 -9.51
C VAL A 12 26.06 20.08 -9.91
N PHE A 13 26.02 18.88 -10.47
CA PHE A 13 24.78 18.14 -10.65
C PHE A 13 24.29 17.66 -9.27
N THR A 14 23.38 18.39 -8.65
CA THR A 14 22.62 17.86 -7.51
C THR A 14 21.62 16.85 -8.05
N SER A 15 21.96 15.57 -7.97
CA SER A 15 20.99 14.49 -8.22
C SER A 15 19.94 14.52 -7.10
N LEU A 16 18.79 15.11 -7.39
CA LEU A 16 17.62 15.00 -6.53
C LEU A 16 17.20 13.53 -6.50
N PRO A 17 16.88 12.96 -5.32
CA PRO A 17 16.43 11.59 -5.22
C PRO A 17 15.08 11.44 -5.98
N THR A 18 15.11 10.74 -7.10
CA THR A 18 13.95 10.48 -7.99
C THR A 18 12.98 9.44 -7.44
N TRP A 19 13.17 8.97 -6.22
CA TRP A 19 12.40 7.87 -5.61
C TRP A 19 10.95 8.23 -5.27
N SER A 20 10.67 9.51 -5.03
CA SER A 20 9.36 9.98 -4.55
C SER A 20 8.26 10.02 -5.62
N GLN A 21 8.59 10.12 -6.92
CA GLN A 21 7.56 10.30 -7.96
C GLN A 21 6.83 9.00 -8.31
N GLY A 22 7.52 7.87 -8.31
CA GLY A 22 6.93 6.57 -8.62
C GLY A 22 5.92 6.10 -7.57
N ALA A 23 6.26 6.21 -6.28
CA ALA A 23 5.37 5.83 -5.18
C ALA A 23 4.05 6.62 -5.20
N LYS A 24 4.12 7.91 -5.51
CA LYS A 24 2.95 8.79 -5.60
C LYS A 24 1.97 8.44 -6.73
N SER A 25 2.33 7.55 -7.64
CA SER A 25 1.41 7.03 -8.64
C SER A 25 0.51 5.91 -8.14
N ILE A 26 0.82 5.33 -6.97
CA ILE A 26 0.01 4.28 -6.38
C ILE A 26 -1.11 4.93 -5.56
N ARG A 27 -2.33 4.48 -5.79
CA ARG A 27 -3.55 5.01 -5.17
C ARG A 27 -4.42 3.90 -4.61
N ILE A 28 -5.13 4.21 -3.56
CA ILE A 28 -6.29 3.44 -3.13
C ILE A 28 -7.45 3.85 -4.04
N THR A 29 -7.99 2.94 -4.83
CA THR A 29 -9.01 3.25 -5.85
C THR A 29 -10.37 2.69 -5.52
N GLU A 30 -10.44 1.60 -4.77
CA GLU A 30 -11.71 1.00 -4.40
C GLU A 30 -11.58 0.25 -3.06
N VAL A 31 -12.63 0.29 -2.26
CA VAL A 31 -12.69 -0.41 -0.97
C VAL A 31 -14.05 -1.04 -0.77
N MET A 32 -14.10 -2.28 -0.33
CA MET A 32 -15.30 -2.98 0.08
C MET A 32 -15.14 -3.54 1.49
N THR A 33 -15.97 -3.06 2.43
CA THR A 33 -15.89 -3.47 3.83
C THR A 33 -16.92 -4.52 4.24
N ASN A 34 -17.91 -4.77 3.39
CA ASN A 34 -19.01 -5.73 3.65
C ASN A 34 -19.27 -6.58 2.41
N ASN A 35 -18.32 -7.45 2.09
CA ASN A 35 -18.39 -8.35 0.94
C ASN A 35 -19.16 -9.63 1.30
N ARG A 36 -20.29 -9.89 0.66
CA ARG A 36 -21.13 -11.09 0.86
C ARG A 36 -21.16 -12.01 -0.35
N THR A 37 -21.21 -11.43 -1.54
CA THR A 37 -21.41 -12.19 -2.80
C THR A 37 -20.51 -11.70 -3.93
N ASN A 38 -19.74 -10.63 -3.72
CA ASN A 38 -18.86 -10.05 -4.75
C ASN A 38 -17.60 -10.92 -4.96
N LEU A 39 -16.41 -10.36 -4.80
CA LEU A 39 -15.16 -11.08 -5.00
C LEU A 39 -14.95 -12.17 -3.94
N VAL A 40 -14.45 -13.32 -4.40
CA VAL A 40 -13.95 -14.39 -3.53
C VAL A 40 -12.42 -14.42 -3.58
N ASP A 41 -11.83 -14.77 -2.45
CA ASP A 41 -10.41 -15.06 -2.39
C ASP A 41 -10.07 -16.45 -2.95
N GLU A 42 -8.80 -16.83 -2.99
CA GLU A 42 -8.35 -18.14 -3.46
C GLU A 42 -8.80 -19.32 -2.58
N TYR A 43 -9.41 -19.04 -1.44
CA TYR A 43 -10.00 -20.04 -0.53
C TYR A 43 -11.52 -20.13 -0.68
N GLY A 44 -12.11 -19.36 -1.60
CA GLY A 44 -13.55 -19.29 -1.83
C GLY A 44 -14.31 -18.47 -0.77
N LEU A 45 -13.63 -17.58 -0.06
CA LEU A 45 -14.23 -16.76 0.99
C LEU A 45 -14.48 -15.33 0.53
N HIS A 46 -15.61 -14.77 0.94
CA HIS A 46 -15.93 -13.36 0.75
C HIS A 46 -15.29 -12.53 1.88
N LYS A 47 -14.18 -11.90 1.59
CA LYS A 47 -13.44 -11.04 2.51
C LYS A 47 -13.59 -9.58 2.11
N SER A 48 -13.55 -8.67 3.08
CA SER A 48 -13.36 -7.25 2.80
C SER A 48 -12.04 -7.04 2.05
N TRP A 49 -11.96 -6.02 1.21
CA TRP A 49 -10.78 -5.81 0.37
C TRP A 49 -10.53 -4.34 0.06
N VAL A 50 -9.30 -4.07 -0.33
CA VAL A 50 -8.80 -2.77 -0.82
C VAL A 50 -8.16 -2.99 -2.17
N GLU A 51 -8.48 -2.16 -3.15
CA GLU A 51 -7.78 -2.09 -4.43
C GLU A 51 -6.70 -1.02 -4.39
N LEU A 52 -5.49 -1.38 -4.80
CA LEU A 52 -4.42 -0.44 -5.12
C LEU A 52 -4.21 -0.40 -6.63
N SER A 53 -4.18 0.81 -7.20
CA SER A 53 -3.95 1.02 -8.63
C SER A 53 -2.69 1.86 -8.86
N ASN A 54 -1.98 1.53 -9.94
CA ASN A 54 -0.91 2.36 -10.46
C ASN A 54 -1.48 3.34 -11.50
N SER A 55 -1.60 4.60 -11.15
CA SER A 55 -2.15 5.65 -12.02
C SER A 55 -1.20 6.09 -13.14
N SER A 56 0.08 5.70 -13.10
CA SER A 56 1.08 6.03 -14.11
C SER A 56 1.02 5.08 -15.32
N PHE A 57 1.83 5.34 -16.33
CA PHE A 57 2.02 4.45 -17.49
C PHE A 57 3.24 3.52 -17.31
N THR A 58 4.05 3.75 -16.29
CA THR A 58 5.25 2.96 -16.00
C THR A 58 4.97 1.91 -14.93
N THR A 59 5.74 0.83 -14.94
CA THR A 59 5.68 -0.20 -13.90
C THR A 59 6.28 0.33 -12.60
N TYR A 60 5.61 0.05 -11.48
CA TYR A 60 6.10 0.33 -10.14
C TYR A 60 6.04 -0.91 -9.26
N ASN A 61 7.01 -1.10 -8.37
CA ASN A 61 7.00 -2.19 -7.41
C ASN A 61 6.54 -1.68 -6.03
N VAL A 62 5.40 -2.19 -5.57
CA VAL A 62 4.78 -1.80 -4.30
C VAL A 62 5.29 -2.61 -3.10
N ARG A 63 6.27 -3.51 -3.30
CA ARG A 63 6.86 -4.29 -2.21
C ARG A 63 7.39 -3.40 -1.09
N GLY A 64 7.15 -3.81 0.13
CA GLY A 64 7.64 -3.08 1.31
C GLY A 64 6.91 -1.78 1.60
N MET A 65 5.94 -1.34 0.78
CA MET A 65 4.98 -0.32 1.18
C MET A 65 4.07 -0.87 2.27
N PHE A 66 3.41 0.01 2.99
CA PHE A 66 2.58 -0.35 4.12
C PHE A 66 1.15 0.12 3.94
N LEU A 67 0.18 -0.75 4.26
CA LEU A 67 -1.21 -0.36 4.50
C LEU A 67 -1.50 -0.35 5.99
N THR A 68 -2.38 0.54 6.42
CA THR A 68 -2.85 0.59 7.81
C THR A 68 -4.26 1.16 7.91
N THR A 69 -4.98 0.72 8.93
CA THR A 69 -6.26 1.31 9.38
C THR A 69 -6.12 2.01 10.73
N ASP A 70 -4.93 2.00 11.31
CA ASP A 70 -4.67 2.54 12.64
C ASP A 70 -4.24 4.01 12.58
N ARG A 71 -5.13 4.90 13.00
CA ARG A 71 -4.89 6.35 12.99
C ARG A 71 -3.77 6.83 13.93
N ARG A 72 -3.32 5.99 14.87
CA ARG A 72 -2.19 6.35 15.75
C ARG A 72 -0.92 6.63 14.97
N VAL A 73 -0.78 6.06 13.78
CA VAL A 73 0.35 6.34 12.86
C VAL A 73 0.46 7.80 12.43
N LEU A 74 -0.60 8.59 12.61
CA LEU A 74 -0.59 10.04 12.33
C LEU A 74 0.18 10.86 13.36
N ASP A 75 0.52 10.27 14.51
CA ASP A 75 1.35 10.94 15.50
C ASP A 75 2.75 11.19 14.94
N LYS A 76 3.06 12.47 14.70
CA LYS A 76 4.35 12.90 14.16
C LYS A 76 5.53 12.63 15.08
N LYS A 77 5.28 12.41 16.38
CA LYS A 77 6.31 12.10 17.38
C LYS A 77 6.65 10.60 17.44
N MET A 78 5.81 9.75 16.82
CA MET A 78 6.03 8.31 16.80
C MET A 78 7.25 7.96 15.93
N SER A 79 8.17 7.13 16.46
CA SER A 79 9.31 6.66 15.68
C SER A 79 8.86 5.76 14.50
N PRO A 80 9.63 5.68 13.42
CA PRO A 80 9.32 4.80 12.29
C PRO A 80 9.17 3.32 12.70
N GLU A 81 9.92 2.85 13.70
CA GLU A 81 9.88 1.48 14.21
C GLU A 81 8.55 1.16 14.89
N LEU A 82 8.07 2.07 15.77
CA LEU A 82 6.77 1.94 16.42
C LEU A 82 5.63 2.04 15.40
N ARG A 83 5.78 2.93 14.42
CA ARG A 83 4.79 3.13 13.36
C ARG A 83 4.63 1.87 12.51
N ARG A 84 5.73 1.19 12.14
CA ARG A 84 5.70 -0.09 11.41
C ARG A 84 4.93 -1.19 12.15
N GLN A 85 4.93 -1.19 13.48
CA GLN A 85 4.16 -2.16 14.27
C GLN A 85 2.65 -1.99 14.14
N LEU A 86 2.19 -0.83 13.70
CA LEU A 86 0.78 -0.49 13.47
C LEU A 86 0.37 -0.60 11.99
N MET A 87 1.27 -1.08 11.14
CA MET A 87 1.07 -1.16 9.69
C MET A 87 1.26 -2.59 9.19
N CYS A 88 0.60 -2.91 8.09
CA CYS A 88 0.72 -4.18 7.38
C CYS A 88 1.63 -4.01 6.17
N PRO A 89 2.82 -4.62 6.13
CA PRO A 89 3.71 -4.52 4.99
C PRO A 89 3.17 -5.30 3.79
N LEU A 90 3.29 -4.75 2.60
CA LEU A 90 3.16 -5.50 1.36
C LEU A 90 4.36 -6.45 1.22
N PRO A 91 4.16 -7.70 0.75
CA PRO A 91 5.20 -8.73 0.76
C PRO A 91 6.42 -8.34 -0.09
N ASN A 92 7.63 -8.61 0.42
CA ASN A 92 8.88 -8.28 -0.28
C ASN A 92 9.24 -9.27 -1.41
N ASN A 93 8.83 -10.53 -1.26
CA ASN A 93 9.23 -11.63 -2.17
C ASN A 93 8.07 -12.15 -3.02
N GLU A 94 7.12 -11.27 -3.37
CA GLU A 94 5.94 -11.63 -4.13
C GLU A 94 5.98 -10.95 -5.51
N PRO A 95 6.05 -11.70 -6.61
CA PRO A 95 6.13 -11.13 -7.97
C PRO A 95 4.97 -10.18 -8.31
N ARG A 96 3.78 -10.44 -7.75
CA ARG A 96 2.58 -9.62 -7.98
C ARG A 96 2.68 -8.22 -7.40
N THR A 97 3.69 -7.90 -6.58
CA THR A 97 3.98 -6.53 -6.15
C THR A 97 4.52 -5.65 -7.29
N THR A 98 4.92 -6.25 -8.41
CA THR A 98 5.31 -5.52 -9.62
C THR A 98 4.05 -5.12 -10.38
N LEU A 99 3.56 -3.92 -10.12
CA LEU A 99 2.32 -3.38 -10.65
C LEU A 99 2.59 -2.58 -11.93
N GLY A 100 2.19 -3.12 -13.07
CA GLY A 100 2.29 -2.45 -14.37
C GLY A 100 1.52 -1.13 -14.41
N GLY A 101 1.85 -0.28 -15.38
CA GLY A 101 1.11 0.98 -15.59
C GLY A 101 -0.37 0.72 -15.86
N LYS A 102 -1.24 1.49 -15.23
CA LYS A 102 -2.72 1.38 -15.32
C LYS A 102 -3.26 0.01 -14.85
N LYS A 103 -2.52 -0.72 -14.04
CA LYS A 103 -2.95 -1.99 -13.44
C LYS A 103 -3.26 -1.82 -11.97
N SER A 104 -4.07 -2.74 -11.45
CA SER A 104 -4.49 -2.79 -10.04
C SER A 104 -4.17 -4.15 -9.42
N ILE A 105 -4.13 -4.17 -8.10
CA ILE A 105 -4.12 -5.39 -7.28
C ILE A 105 -5.17 -5.28 -6.18
N ILE A 106 -5.81 -6.41 -5.87
CA ILE A 106 -6.73 -6.54 -4.75
C ILE A 106 -5.97 -7.09 -3.55
N ILE A 107 -6.23 -6.50 -2.39
CA ILE A 107 -5.68 -6.90 -1.09
C ILE A 107 -6.84 -7.22 -0.18
N PHE A 108 -6.95 -8.50 0.23
CA PHE A 108 -8.00 -8.95 1.13
C PHE A 108 -7.64 -8.71 2.60
N ASP A 109 -8.64 -8.32 3.40
CA ASP A 109 -8.53 -8.30 4.84
C ASP A 109 -8.68 -9.71 5.42
N SER A 110 -7.61 -10.23 6.00
CA SER A 110 -7.58 -11.52 6.67
C SER A 110 -7.46 -11.40 8.19
N SER A 111 -7.84 -10.26 8.76
CA SER A 111 -7.77 -9.99 10.21
C SER A 111 -8.45 -11.06 11.05
N SER A 112 -9.54 -11.67 10.55
CA SER A 112 -10.23 -12.78 11.22
C SER A 112 -9.39 -14.06 11.38
N TRP A 113 -8.28 -14.20 10.66
CA TRP A 113 -7.37 -15.35 10.74
C TRP A 113 -6.27 -15.15 11.79
N TYR A 114 -6.10 -13.92 12.27
CA TYR A 114 -5.06 -13.56 13.25
C TYR A 114 -5.69 -13.41 14.63
N LYS A 115 -5.61 -14.49 15.41
CA LYS A 115 -6.12 -14.49 16.80
C LYS A 115 -5.22 -13.75 17.78
N ASP A 116 -3.99 -13.46 17.41
CA ASP A 116 -2.94 -12.95 18.30
C ASP A 116 -2.56 -11.49 18.06
N GLY A 117 -3.29 -10.79 17.19
CA GLY A 117 -3.09 -9.36 16.93
C GLY A 117 -1.75 -8.97 16.30
N ARG A 118 -0.96 -9.93 15.84
CA ARG A 118 0.32 -9.65 15.18
C ARG A 118 0.10 -9.05 13.80
N ASN A 119 0.69 -7.90 13.59
CA ASN A 119 0.70 -7.23 12.31
C ASN A 119 1.57 -7.99 11.30
N GLY A 120 1.01 -8.24 10.16
CA GLY A 120 1.70 -8.82 9.03
C GLY A 120 1.42 -10.31 8.85
N HIS A 121 0.83 -10.60 7.70
CA HIS A 121 0.75 -11.95 7.21
C HIS A 121 2.16 -12.44 6.90
N GLN A 122 2.62 -13.48 7.58
CA GLN A 122 3.73 -14.27 7.06
C GLN A 122 3.18 -15.12 5.91
N TRP A 123 3.34 -14.62 4.73
CA TRP A 123 3.08 -15.32 3.49
C TRP A 123 3.88 -16.64 3.53
N LYS A 124 3.18 -17.73 3.64
CA LYS A 124 3.85 -19.04 3.57
C LYS A 124 4.34 -19.24 2.15
N ALA A 125 5.54 -19.79 1.99
CA ALA A 125 6.15 -19.99 0.66
C ALA A 125 5.23 -20.75 -0.32
N LYS A 126 4.37 -21.64 0.18
CA LYS A 126 3.34 -22.33 -0.61
C LYS A 126 2.27 -21.42 -1.17
N ASP A 127 2.05 -20.26 -0.53
CA ASP A 127 1.01 -19.31 -0.95
C ASP A 127 1.56 -18.34 -2.01
N SER A 128 2.88 -18.12 -2.04
CA SER A 128 3.55 -17.28 -3.06
C SER A 128 3.49 -17.87 -4.47
N ALA A 129 3.30 -19.17 -4.60
CA ALA A 129 3.13 -19.81 -5.91
C ALA A 129 1.72 -19.65 -6.50
N LYS A 130 0.76 -19.14 -5.75
CA LYS A 130 -0.60 -18.92 -6.19
C LYS A 130 -0.74 -17.57 -6.89
N THR A 131 -1.58 -17.51 -7.89
CA THR A 131 -1.89 -16.29 -8.65
C THR A 131 -3.01 -15.45 -8.00
N GLY A 132 -3.42 -15.76 -6.79
CA GLY A 132 -4.47 -15.08 -6.06
C GLY A 132 -4.06 -13.73 -5.47
N PRO A 133 -5.01 -12.96 -4.95
CA PRO A 133 -4.78 -11.65 -4.35
C PRO A 133 -4.04 -11.75 -2.99
N PHE A 134 -3.52 -10.61 -2.53
CA PHE A 134 -2.84 -10.50 -1.24
C PHE A 134 -3.82 -10.57 -0.06
N HIS A 135 -3.34 -11.10 1.06
CA HIS A 135 -4.04 -11.11 2.34
C HIS A 135 -3.25 -10.35 3.40
N LEU A 136 -3.84 -9.33 3.99
CA LEU A 136 -3.24 -8.54 5.06
C LEU A 136 -4.19 -8.44 6.26
N ASN A 137 -3.63 -8.17 7.44
CA ASN A 137 -4.41 -7.94 8.67
C ASN A 137 -4.81 -6.47 8.77
N LEU A 138 -5.76 -6.01 7.92
CA LEU A 138 -6.16 -4.61 7.83
C LEU A 138 -7.23 -4.21 8.87
N ILE A 139 -8.00 -5.17 9.38
CA ILE A 139 -9.11 -4.93 10.33
C ILE A 139 -10.15 -3.95 9.76
N LEU A 140 -10.69 -4.26 8.59
CA LEU A 140 -11.79 -3.50 7.99
C LEU A 140 -13.11 -3.83 8.70
N GLN A 141 -13.80 -2.79 9.18
CA GLN A 141 -15.00 -2.94 9.98
C GLN A 141 -16.27 -2.62 9.18
N GLU A 142 -17.21 -3.58 9.07
CA GLU A 142 -18.45 -3.42 8.30
C GLU A 142 -19.37 -2.32 8.84
N LYS A 143 -19.41 -2.16 10.18
CA LYS A 143 -20.38 -1.28 10.87
C LYS A 143 -19.79 0.03 11.34
N LYS A 144 -18.63 0.41 10.85
CA LYS A 144 -17.97 1.66 11.22
C LYS A 144 -17.33 2.31 10.00
N THR A 145 -17.12 3.62 10.09
CA THR A 145 -16.26 4.33 9.14
C THR A 145 -14.83 3.78 9.26
N ASN A 146 -14.24 3.44 8.14
CA ASN A 146 -12.86 2.99 8.07
C ASN A 146 -11.97 4.12 7.54
N TRP A 147 -10.81 4.27 8.14
CA TRP A 147 -9.74 5.07 7.57
C TRP A 147 -8.64 4.11 7.12
N ILE A 148 -8.19 4.28 5.90
CA ILE A 148 -7.16 3.43 5.30
C ILE A 148 -6.08 4.34 4.76
N ALA A 149 -4.82 4.00 5.01
CA ALA A 149 -3.69 4.77 4.51
C ALA A 149 -2.61 3.86 3.93
N LEU A 150 -2.00 4.35 2.85
CA LEU A 150 -0.86 3.75 2.17
C LEU A 150 0.38 4.59 2.46
N TYR A 151 1.41 3.95 2.99
CA TYR A 151 2.70 4.56 3.30
C TYR A 151 3.82 3.96 2.44
N ASP A 152 4.84 4.75 2.17
CA ASP A 152 6.07 4.27 1.53
C ASP A 152 6.84 3.30 2.45
N GLY A 153 7.82 2.59 1.91
CA GLY A 153 8.65 1.60 2.61
C GLY A 153 9.44 2.14 3.82
N ASN A 154 9.57 3.46 3.94
CA ASN A 154 10.15 4.09 5.12
C ASN A 154 9.18 4.18 6.32
N ALA A 155 7.88 3.87 6.14
CA ALA A 155 6.81 4.00 7.13
C ALA A 155 6.58 5.44 7.67
N VAL A 156 7.03 6.44 6.94
CA VAL A 156 6.93 7.86 7.30
C VAL A 156 6.13 8.63 6.26
N ASP A 157 6.44 8.43 4.99
CA ASP A 157 5.85 9.18 3.90
C ASP A 157 4.47 8.61 3.55
N LEU A 158 3.44 9.39 3.83
CA LEU A 158 2.07 9.08 3.42
C LEU A 158 1.94 9.25 1.91
N ILE A 159 1.57 8.19 1.22
CA ILE A 159 1.35 8.18 -0.23
C ILE A 159 -0.10 8.52 -0.55
N ASP A 160 -1.04 7.86 0.13
CA ASP A 160 -2.47 8.05 -0.07
C ASP A 160 -3.27 7.69 1.18
N SER A 161 -4.47 8.25 1.32
CA SER A 161 -5.39 7.84 2.39
C SER A 161 -6.84 8.13 2.04
N VAL A 162 -7.73 7.32 2.55
CA VAL A 162 -9.17 7.44 2.35
C VAL A 162 -9.94 7.22 3.63
N SER A 163 -11.05 7.95 3.79
CA SER A 163 -12.07 7.66 4.80
C SER A 163 -13.28 7.05 4.10
N VAL A 164 -13.56 5.79 4.39
CA VAL A 164 -14.65 5.01 3.81
C VAL A 164 -15.82 5.02 4.77
N PRO A 165 -17.02 5.47 4.35
CA PRO A 165 -18.21 5.46 5.19
C PRO A 165 -18.66 4.01 5.49
N ILE A 166 -19.71 3.85 6.28
CA ILE A 166 -20.40 2.57 6.42
C ILE A 166 -21.05 2.24 5.07
N LEU A 167 -20.77 1.06 4.54
CA LEU A 167 -21.27 0.58 3.25
C LEU A 167 -22.35 -0.48 3.46
N ALA A 168 -23.31 -0.53 2.53
CA ALA A 168 -24.22 -1.65 2.46
C ALA A 168 -23.51 -2.95 2.07
N ALA A 169 -24.19 -4.09 2.19
CA ALA A 169 -23.64 -5.36 1.71
C ALA A 169 -23.39 -5.29 0.21
N ASP A 170 -22.20 -5.75 -0.21
CA ASP A 170 -21.73 -5.78 -1.61
C ASP A 170 -21.60 -4.39 -2.28
N GLU A 171 -21.71 -3.32 -1.50
CA GLU A 171 -21.39 -1.97 -1.94
C GLU A 171 -19.89 -1.72 -1.82
N SER A 172 -19.29 -1.13 -2.85
CA SER A 172 -17.89 -0.68 -2.82
C SER A 172 -17.82 0.85 -2.84
N TYR A 173 -16.82 1.39 -2.18
CA TYR A 173 -16.48 2.82 -2.21
C TYR A 173 -15.41 3.06 -3.25
N LYS A 174 -15.81 3.67 -4.38
CA LYS A 174 -14.91 4.01 -5.49
C LYS A 174 -14.38 5.43 -5.33
N LEU A 175 -13.10 5.58 -5.57
CA LEU A 175 -12.37 6.83 -5.54
C LEU A 175 -12.06 7.25 -6.98
N SER A 176 -12.50 8.43 -7.35
CA SER A 176 -12.27 9.03 -8.67
C SER A 176 -10.86 9.65 -8.79
#